data_765880b02e222e00c9f57f294cd4f4d7
#
_entry.id   765880b02e222e00c9f57f294cd4f4d7
#
_cell.length_a   1.000
_cell.length_b   1.000
_cell.length_c   1.000
_cell.angle_alpha   90.00
_cell.angle_beta   90.00
_cell.angle_gamma   90.00
#
_symmetry.space_group_name_H-M   'P 1'
#
loop_
_entity.id
_entity.type
_entity.pdbx_description
1 polymer ?
#
loop_
_entity_poly.entity_id
_entity_poly.type
_entity_poly.pdbx_seq_one_letter_code
_entity_poly.pdbx_strand_id
1 'polypeptide(L)'
;MKRIDFKVVTIAIAFAFVLSLPLSAGAQDASALFKSKCAGCHSADGTGSAMGKKMGAHDFTTADVQGMTDAQLTDIITNGKNKMPKYGSLKPEEIKGLVAYIRTLKK
;
A
#
# COMPACT_ATOMS: atom_id res chain seq x y z
N MET A 1 -22.81 61.79 -28.39
CA MET A 1 -21.81 60.73 -28.27
C MET A 1 -21.95 60.11 -26.90
N LYS A 2 -22.45 58.92 -26.82
CA LYS A 2 -22.48 58.18 -25.55
C LYS A 2 -21.09 57.61 -25.28
N ARG A 3 -20.53 58.06 -24.17
CA ARG A 3 -19.28 57.44 -23.68
C ARG A 3 -19.62 56.06 -23.17
N ILE A 4 -19.05 55.06 -23.76
CA ILE A 4 -19.11 53.67 -23.27
C ILE A 4 -18.12 53.62 -22.12
N ASP A 5 -18.63 53.64 -20.90
CA ASP A 5 -17.83 53.33 -19.74
C ASP A 5 -17.49 51.85 -19.81
N PHE A 6 -16.26 51.56 -20.24
CA PHE A 6 -15.68 50.27 -20.07
C PHE A 6 -15.45 50.04 -18.59
N LYS A 7 -16.49 49.65 -17.86
CA LYS A 7 -16.27 48.97 -16.60
C LYS A 7 -15.59 47.67 -16.92
N VAL A 8 -14.31 47.66 -16.72
CA VAL A 8 -13.51 46.45 -16.73
C VAL A 8 -14.11 45.51 -15.68
N VAL A 9 -14.95 44.59 -16.13
CA VAL A 9 -15.36 43.47 -15.33
C VAL A 9 -14.12 42.59 -15.20
N THR A 10 -13.38 42.81 -14.13
CA THR A 10 -12.33 41.91 -13.75
C THR A 10 -13.03 40.63 -13.33
N ILE A 11 -13.20 39.70 -14.27
CA ILE A 11 -13.58 38.34 -13.92
C ILE A 11 -12.37 37.79 -13.19
N ALA A 12 -12.43 37.82 -11.87
CA ALA A 12 -11.54 37.04 -11.05
C ALA A 12 -11.87 35.57 -11.33
N ILE A 13 -11.15 35.00 -12.28
CA ILE A 13 -11.14 33.55 -12.44
C ILE A 13 -10.45 33.03 -11.17
N ALA A 14 -11.27 32.69 -10.19
CA ALA A 14 -10.80 31.90 -9.07
C ALA A 14 -10.39 30.55 -9.66
N PHE A 15 -9.11 30.42 -9.95
CA PHE A 15 -8.52 29.10 -10.17
C PHE A 15 -8.66 28.37 -8.84
N ALA A 16 -9.73 27.61 -8.71
CA ALA A 16 -9.78 26.58 -7.69
C ALA A 16 -8.66 25.60 -8.03
N PHE A 17 -7.50 25.78 -7.42
CA PHE A 17 -6.47 24.78 -7.40
C PHE A 17 -7.05 23.62 -6.62
N VAL A 18 -7.71 22.72 -7.34
CA VAL A 18 -8.02 21.40 -6.80
C VAL A 18 -6.66 20.75 -6.62
N LEU A 19 -6.14 20.80 -5.40
CA LEU A 19 -5.01 19.99 -4.99
C LEU A 19 -5.51 18.55 -5.06
N SER A 20 -5.47 17.95 -6.24
CA SER A 20 -5.56 16.51 -6.37
C SER A 20 -4.26 15.98 -5.77
N LEU A 21 -4.32 15.69 -4.46
CA LEU A 21 -3.32 14.85 -3.83
C LEU A 21 -3.24 13.57 -4.67
N PRO A 22 -2.08 13.22 -5.23
CA PRO A 22 -1.97 11.92 -5.84
C PRO A 22 -2.25 10.92 -4.74
N LEU A 23 -3.42 10.24 -4.82
CA LEU A 23 -3.60 8.96 -4.15
C LEU A 23 -2.34 8.18 -4.49
N SER A 24 -1.53 7.86 -3.48
CA SER A 24 -0.30 7.14 -3.73
C SER A 24 -0.69 5.84 -4.41
N ALA A 25 -0.46 5.76 -5.73
CA ALA A 25 -0.76 4.58 -6.55
C ALA A 25 -0.20 3.31 -5.91
N GLY A 26 0.93 3.43 -5.15
CA GLY A 26 1.56 2.36 -4.42
C GLY A 26 0.69 1.70 -3.36
N ALA A 27 -0.22 2.42 -2.68
CA ALA A 27 -1.06 1.83 -1.62
C ALA A 27 -2.17 0.94 -2.19
N GLN A 28 -2.80 1.32 -3.32
CA GLN A 28 -3.81 0.51 -4.01
C GLN A 28 -3.19 -0.70 -4.67
N ASP A 29 -2.03 -0.53 -5.32
CA ASP A 29 -1.29 -1.61 -5.97
C ASP A 29 -0.78 -2.62 -4.95
N ALA A 30 -0.34 -2.20 -3.77
CA ALA A 30 0.11 -3.07 -2.70
C ALA A 30 -1.04 -3.94 -2.16
N SER A 31 -2.22 -3.38 -1.96
CA SER A 31 -3.40 -4.14 -1.54
C SER A 31 -3.79 -5.20 -2.58
N ALA A 32 -3.84 -4.84 -3.85
CA ALA A 32 -4.13 -5.76 -4.95
C ALA A 32 -3.06 -6.84 -5.07
N LEU A 33 -1.79 -6.48 -4.97
CA LEU A 33 -0.66 -7.40 -5.02
C LEU A 33 -0.70 -8.38 -3.85
N PHE A 34 -0.97 -7.90 -2.65
CA PHE A 34 -1.13 -8.75 -1.47
C PHE A 34 -2.25 -9.77 -1.65
N LYS A 35 -3.40 -9.33 -2.13
CA LYS A 35 -4.55 -10.22 -2.37
C LYS A 35 -4.25 -11.29 -3.41
N SER A 36 -3.50 -10.96 -4.46
CA SER A 36 -3.19 -11.91 -5.53
C SER A 36 -2.07 -12.89 -5.18
N LYS A 37 -1.07 -12.48 -4.43
CA LYS A 37 0.16 -13.26 -4.19
C LYS A 37 0.35 -13.75 -2.76
N CYS A 38 -0.23 -13.10 -1.79
CA CYS A 38 0.04 -13.33 -0.37
C CYS A 38 -1.16 -13.88 0.39
N ALA A 39 -2.37 -13.46 0.04
CA ALA A 39 -3.57 -13.77 0.78
C ALA A 39 -3.95 -15.27 0.78
N GLY A 40 -3.50 -16.04 -0.21
CA GLY A 40 -3.71 -17.49 -0.24
C GLY A 40 -3.21 -18.20 1.01
N CYS A 41 -2.09 -17.75 1.56
CA CYS A 41 -1.52 -18.27 2.80
C CYS A 41 -1.76 -17.33 4.00
N HIS A 42 -1.73 -16.03 3.79
CA HIS A 42 -1.78 -15.04 4.87
C HIS A 42 -3.16 -14.49 5.18
N SER A 43 -4.18 -14.83 4.39
CA SER A 43 -5.53 -14.22 4.39
C SER A 43 -5.52 -12.73 4.03
N ALA A 44 -6.65 -12.23 3.58
CA ALA A 44 -6.79 -10.81 3.23
C ALA A 44 -6.58 -9.88 4.43
N ASP A 45 -6.88 -10.34 5.65
CA ASP A 45 -6.70 -9.60 6.90
C ASP A 45 -5.35 -9.87 7.59
N GLY A 46 -4.51 -10.71 7.01
CA GLY A 46 -3.18 -11.04 7.55
C GLY A 46 -3.17 -12.06 8.68
N THR A 47 -4.31 -12.60 9.09
CA THR A 47 -4.38 -13.55 10.21
C THR A 47 -3.89 -14.96 9.88
N GLY A 48 -3.76 -15.26 8.61
CA GLY A 48 -3.37 -16.58 8.11
C GLY A 48 -4.57 -17.45 7.73
N SER A 49 -4.53 -18.04 6.54
CA SER A 49 -5.50 -19.05 6.12
C SER A 49 -5.26 -20.38 6.84
N ALA A 50 -6.22 -21.31 6.79
CA ALA A 50 -6.04 -22.63 7.37
C ALA A 50 -4.82 -23.35 6.78
N MET A 51 -4.61 -23.25 5.47
CA MET A 51 -3.43 -23.79 4.79
C MET A 51 -2.15 -23.07 5.22
N GLY A 52 -2.17 -21.74 5.26
CA GLY A 52 -1.01 -20.94 5.68
C GLY A 52 -0.59 -21.25 7.10
N LYS A 53 -1.52 -21.39 8.01
CA LYS A 53 -1.23 -21.76 9.41
C LYS A 53 -0.58 -23.14 9.51
N LYS A 54 -1.04 -24.11 8.74
CA LYS A 54 -0.40 -25.43 8.65
C LYS A 54 1.03 -25.36 8.15
N MET A 55 1.34 -24.38 7.30
CA MET A 55 2.66 -24.13 6.74
C MET A 55 3.52 -23.21 7.61
N GLY A 56 3.01 -22.77 8.77
CA GLY A 56 3.75 -21.92 9.70
C GLY A 56 3.60 -20.42 9.46
N ALA A 57 2.60 -19.97 8.71
CA ALA A 57 2.35 -18.55 8.52
C ALA A 57 2.00 -17.86 9.85
N HIS A 58 2.64 -16.73 10.09
CA HIS A 58 2.39 -15.91 11.27
C HIS A 58 1.20 -14.97 11.06
N ASP A 59 0.56 -14.62 12.17
CA ASP A 59 -0.51 -13.63 12.17
C ASP A 59 0.09 -12.22 12.15
N PHE A 60 -0.17 -11.48 11.08
CA PHE A 60 0.37 -10.12 10.88
C PHE A 60 -0.22 -9.08 11.83
N THR A 61 -1.33 -9.38 12.47
CA THR A 61 -1.97 -8.45 13.42
C THR A 61 -1.28 -8.40 14.77
N THR A 62 -0.36 -9.33 15.03
CA THR A 62 0.29 -9.51 16.34
C THR A 62 1.60 -8.73 16.48
N ALA A 63 2.01 -8.56 17.74
CA ALA A 63 3.28 -7.90 18.07
C ALA A 63 4.50 -8.66 17.50
N ASP A 64 4.42 -9.97 17.35
CA ASP A 64 5.52 -10.78 16.81
C ASP A 64 5.92 -10.31 15.41
N VAL A 65 4.95 -10.06 14.54
CA VAL A 65 5.21 -9.56 13.19
C VAL A 65 5.39 -8.05 13.20
N GLN A 66 4.54 -7.31 13.90
CA GLN A 66 4.59 -5.85 13.91
C GLN A 66 5.84 -5.30 14.60
N GLY A 67 6.46 -6.08 15.48
CA GLY A 67 7.75 -5.75 16.11
C GLY A 67 8.97 -6.00 15.22
N MET A 68 8.81 -6.69 14.10
CA MET A 68 9.90 -6.87 13.14
C MET A 68 10.21 -5.55 12.43
N THR A 69 11.48 -5.34 12.07
CA THR A 69 11.87 -4.15 11.29
C THR A 69 11.40 -4.26 9.85
N ASP A 70 11.28 -3.14 9.17
CA ASP A 70 10.96 -3.12 7.74
C ASP A 70 12.01 -3.87 6.92
N ALA A 71 13.28 -3.79 7.31
CA ALA A 71 14.36 -4.54 6.67
C ALA A 71 14.17 -6.05 6.82
N GLN A 72 13.76 -6.52 8.00
CA GLN A 72 13.48 -7.94 8.25
C GLN A 72 12.29 -8.44 7.43
N LEU A 73 11.20 -7.67 7.38
CA LEU A 73 10.04 -8.01 6.56
C LEU A 73 10.39 -8.01 5.07
N THR A 74 11.17 -7.03 4.62
CA THR A 74 11.66 -6.95 3.23
C THR A 74 12.49 -8.18 2.89
N ASP A 75 13.39 -8.59 3.77
CA ASP A 75 14.24 -9.76 3.55
C ASP A 75 13.42 -11.05 3.41
N ILE A 76 12.42 -11.23 4.27
CA ILE A 76 11.54 -12.41 4.23
C ILE A 76 10.74 -12.46 2.93
N ILE A 77 10.23 -11.34 2.47
CA ILE A 77 9.47 -11.26 1.20
C ILE A 77 10.41 -11.55 0.02
N THR A 78 11.59 -10.95 0.03
CA THR A 78 12.55 -11.07 -1.07
C THR A 78 13.13 -12.47 -1.20
N ASN A 79 13.56 -13.05 -0.09
CA ASN A 79 14.33 -14.30 -0.07
C ASN A 79 13.50 -15.50 0.37
N GLY A 80 12.29 -15.31 0.87
CA GLY A 80 11.48 -16.35 1.46
C GLY A 80 11.98 -16.77 2.84
N LYS A 81 11.22 -17.62 3.50
CA LYS A 81 11.58 -18.22 4.78
C LYS A 81 10.79 -19.49 4.99
N ASN A 82 11.48 -20.59 5.34
CA ASN A 82 10.84 -21.89 5.53
C ASN A 82 10.01 -22.30 4.29
N LYS A 83 8.70 -22.47 4.46
CA LYS A 83 7.79 -22.85 3.37
C LYS A 83 7.25 -21.64 2.56
N MET A 84 7.55 -20.42 3.00
CA MET A 84 7.19 -19.22 2.25
C MET A 84 8.12 -19.08 1.04
N PRO A 85 7.58 -19.02 -0.19
CA PRO A 85 8.39 -18.82 -1.37
C PRO A 85 9.00 -17.42 -1.41
N LYS A 86 10.07 -17.28 -2.20
CA LYS A 86 10.71 -15.98 -2.44
C LYS A 86 9.98 -15.18 -3.49
N TYR A 87 9.94 -13.89 -3.31
CA TYR A 87 9.36 -12.92 -4.25
C TYR A 87 10.40 -11.88 -4.71
N GLY A 88 11.65 -12.31 -4.88
CA GLY A 88 12.75 -11.43 -5.26
C GLY A 88 12.64 -10.83 -6.67
N SER A 89 11.70 -11.33 -7.50
CA SER A 89 11.40 -10.74 -8.81
C SER A 89 10.50 -9.52 -8.75
N LEU A 90 9.88 -9.24 -7.59
CA LEU A 90 9.11 -8.02 -7.38
C LEU A 90 10.03 -6.80 -7.38
N LYS A 91 9.53 -5.68 -7.86
CA LYS A 91 10.27 -4.42 -7.82
C LYS A 91 10.46 -3.97 -6.36
N PRO A 92 11.55 -3.24 -6.04
CA PRO A 92 11.76 -2.73 -4.68
C PRO A 92 10.59 -1.90 -4.15
N GLU A 93 9.94 -1.10 -5.00
CA GLU A 93 8.78 -0.30 -4.63
C GLU A 93 7.56 -1.17 -4.30
N GLU A 94 7.41 -2.29 -4.99
CA GLU A 94 6.33 -3.25 -4.73
C GLU A 94 6.53 -3.92 -3.37
N ILE A 95 7.74 -4.34 -3.06
CA ILE A 95 8.08 -4.94 -1.76
C ILE A 95 7.89 -3.91 -0.63
N LYS A 96 8.35 -2.69 -0.83
CA LYS A 96 8.13 -1.58 0.12
C LYS A 96 6.64 -1.33 0.36
N GLY A 97 5.85 -1.36 -0.70
CA GLY A 97 4.40 -1.23 -0.62
C GLY A 97 3.75 -2.37 0.17
N LEU A 98 4.20 -3.61 -0.02
CA LEU A 98 3.73 -4.77 0.75
C LEU A 98 4.06 -4.64 2.23
N VAL A 99 5.25 -4.21 2.58
CA VAL A 99 5.64 -3.96 3.99
C VAL A 99 4.73 -2.89 4.61
N ALA A 100 4.49 -1.80 3.90
CA ALA A 100 3.56 -0.75 4.37
C ALA A 100 2.14 -1.29 4.54
N TYR A 101 1.68 -2.14 3.63
CA TYR A 101 0.37 -2.79 3.74
C TYR A 101 0.28 -3.69 4.98
N ILE A 102 1.30 -4.49 5.25
CA ILE A 102 1.38 -5.34 6.44
C ILE A 102 1.27 -4.48 7.71
N ARG A 103 1.87 -3.30 7.75
CA ARG A 103 1.77 -2.39 8.90
C ARG A 103 0.34 -1.90 9.15
N THR A 104 -0.47 -1.80 8.11
CA THR A 104 -1.89 -1.42 8.26
C THR A 104 -2.74 -2.50 8.91
N LEU A 105 -2.27 -3.73 8.99
CA LEU A 105 -2.99 -4.87 9.55
C LEU A 105 -2.82 -5.01 11.07
N LYS A 106 -2.03 -4.16 11.69
CA LYS A 106 -1.85 -4.13 13.14
C LYS A 106 -3.20 -3.93 13.84
N LYS A 107 -3.46 -4.74 14.86
CA LYS A 107 -4.60 -4.59 15.78
C LYS A 107 -4.14 -4.18 17.18
#